data_08558e50a58ffce043dbbd7aedd3160d
#
_entry.id   08558e50a58ffce043dbbd7aedd3160d
#
_cell.length_a   1.000
_cell.length_b   1.000
_cell.length_c   1.000
_cell.angle_alpha   90.00
_cell.angle_beta   90.00
_cell.angle_gamma   90.00
#
_symmetry.space_group_name_H-M   'P 1'
#
loop_
_entity.id
_entity.type
_entity.pdbx_description
1 polymer ?
#
loop_
_entity_poly.entity_id
_entity_poly.type
_entity_poly.pdbx_seq_one_letter_code
_entity_poly.pdbx_strand_id
1 'polypeptide(L)'
;MKHFSRAVLGVAMAASLSASAMAAGNDVVIGDIDDLSGLYADVIGQGGVEAAKMAIADFGGTVLGRKIVFISADHQNKPDIGSSKFREWADQAGLNMLLGGSNTGVSIAMAKVAAEKKVPFVAIGAAGASLTNQDCTPYTVHYAYDTTALANGTASAIVKNGGKNWYFLTADYAFGTQLQEAATKVVVANGGKSVGSVRVPLGASDFSSFLLQAQGSKAEILGLSNAGGDFINSLKAANEFGITKTMKPAALLAFISDIHSLGLQTAQGLYLTTGWYWDLDDKSRAFGKRYFEKMKREPTMNQAAYYSATMTYLNAVKAAGTTDSNKVMEQLKKIRINDFFAKDGYIRADGVMVH
;
A
#
# COMPACT_ATOMS: atom_id res chain seq x y z
N MET A 1 36.22 -86.39 0.10
CA MET A 1 34.86 -86.22 0.66
C MET A 1 34.55 -84.75 0.54
N LYS A 2 33.45 -84.40 -0.01
CA LYS A 2 33.16 -83.16 -0.79
C LYS A 2 32.83 -81.97 0.08
N HIS A 3 33.58 -80.86 -0.07
CA HIS A 3 33.23 -79.57 0.51
C HIS A 3 32.30 -78.78 -0.44
N PHE A 4 31.14 -78.39 0.01
CA PHE A 4 30.21 -77.48 -0.64
C PHE A 4 30.43 -76.08 -0.08
N SER A 5 31.04 -75.19 -0.88
CA SER A 5 31.07 -73.76 -0.61
C SER A 5 29.79 -73.12 -1.08
N ARG A 6 29.05 -72.50 -0.19
CA ARG A 6 27.88 -71.63 -0.53
C ARG A 6 28.36 -70.17 -0.64
N ALA A 7 28.38 -69.67 -1.84
CA ALA A 7 28.55 -68.25 -2.15
C ALA A 7 27.22 -67.54 -1.84
N VAL A 8 27.25 -66.57 -0.90
CA VAL A 8 26.14 -65.66 -0.62
C VAL A 8 26.34 -64.44 -1.49
N LEU A 9 25.51 -64.27 -2.52
CA LEU A 9 25.42 -63.00 -3.32
C LEU A 9 24.69 -61.95 -2.48
N GLY A 10 25.41 -60.97 -1.98
CA GLY A 10 24.83 -59.76 -1.38
C GLY A 10 24.40 -58.78 -2.50
N VAL A 11 23.13 -58.64 -2.72
CA VAL A 11 22.58 -57.59 -3.58
C VAL A 11 22.53 -56.27 -2.76
N ALA A 12 23.49 -55.39 -3.05
CA ALA A 12 23.47 -54.02 -2.49
C ALA A 12 22.43 -53.21 -3.31
N MET A 13 21.26 -52.98 -2.67
CA MET A 13 20.24 -52.08 -3.21
C MET A 13 20.67 -50.63 -2.90
N ALA A 14 21.33 -50.00 -3.87
CA ALA A 14 21.61 -48.57 -3.84
C ALA A 14 20.27 -47.77 -3.99
N ALA A 15 19.68 -47.39 -2.88
CA ALA A 15 18.59 -46.44 -2.90
C ALA A 15 19.13 -45.07 -3.32
N SER A 16 18.98 -44.74 -4.60
CA SER A 16 19.20 -43.40 -5.09
C SER A 16 18.10 -42.49 -4.54
N LEU A 17 18.41 -41.80 -3.46
CA LEU A 17 17.65 -40.61 -3.04
C LEU A 17 17.84 -39.54 -4.12
N SER A 18 16.91 -39.50 -5.08
CA SER A 18 16.72 -38.36 -5.95
C SER A 18 16.24 -37.22 -5.05
N ALA A 19 17.16 -36.45 -4.49
CA ALA A 19 16.86 -35.12 -3.99
C ALA A 19 16.34 -34.35 -5.22
N SER A 20 15.03 -34.19 -5.31
CA SER A 20 14.42 -33.20 -6.20
C SER A 20 14.94 -31.86 -5.71
N ALA A 21 16.09 -31.42 -6.24
CA ALA A 21 16.43 -30.02 -6.25
C ALA A 21 15.22 -29.38 -6.93
N MET A 22 14.39 -28.65 -6.18
CA MET A 22 13.47 -27.69 -6.75
C MET A 22 14.37 -26.76 -7.54
N ALA A 23 14.45 -27.01 -8.85
CA ALA A 23 15.04 -26.06 -9.77
C ALA A 23 14.40 -24.71 -9.42
N ALA A 24 15.22 -23.72 -9.08
CA ALA A 24 14.78 -22.34 -8.96
C ALA A 24 14.01 -22.06 -10.24
N GLY A 25 12.67 -21.97 -10.10
CA GLY A 25 11.77 -22.14 -11.23
C GLY A 25 12.02 -21.02 -12.23
N ASN A 26 11.88 -21.33 -13.50
CA ASN A 26 11.92 -20.35 -14.58
C ASN A 26 10.71 -19.38 -14.52
N ASP A 27 10.00 -19.33 -13.42
CA ASP A 27 8.79 -18.53 -13.20
C ASP A 27 9.13 -17.06 -12.91
N VAL A 28 8.19 -16.17 -13.19
CA VAL A 28 8.27 -14.76 -12.76
C VAL A 28 7.50 -14.63 -11.48
N VAL A 29 8.21 -14.37 -10.38
CA VAL A 29 7.62 -14.29 -9.04
C VAL A 29 7.31 -12.84 -8.68
N ILE A 30 6.04 -12.56 -8.43
CA ILE A 30 5.53 -11.29 -7.89
C ILE A 30 5.11 -11.53 -6.45
N GLY A 31 5.68 -10.77 -5.52
CA GLY A 31 5.35 -10.83 -4.10
C GLY A 31 4.44 -9.67 -3.69
N ASP A 32 3.68 -9.90 -2.63
CA ASP A 32 2.93 -8.91 -1.91
C ASP A 32 3.23 -9.03 -0.42
N ILE A 33 3.72 -7.96 0.20
CA ILE A 33 3.90 -7.89 1.66
C ILE A 33 3.11 -6.69 2.16
N ASP A 34 1.97 -6.95 2.79
CA ASP A 34 1.05 -5.91 3.21
C ASP A 34 0.41 -6.20 4.58
N ASP A 35 -0.47 -5.33 5.06
CA ASP A 35 -1.32 -5.57 6.22
C ASP A 35 -2.55 -6.38 5.81
N LEU A 36 -2.50 -7.70 6.03
CA LEU A 36 -3.59 -8.60 5.63
C LEU A 36 -4.63 -8.81 6.73
N SER A 37 -4.34 -8.44 7.98
CA SER A 37 -5.20 -8.76 9.12
C SER A 37 -5.38 -7.62 10.14
N GLY A 38 -4.65 -6.51 9.99
CA GLY A 38 -4.65 -5.40 10.95
C GLY A 38 -5.48 -4.20 10.52
N LEU A 39 -5.06 -3.00 10.95
CA LEU A 39 -5.78 -1.74 10.78
C LEU A 39 -6.03 -1.33 9.33
N TYR A 40 -5.18 -1.76 8.40
CA TYR A 40 -5.24 -1.42 6.98
C TYR A 40 -5.77 -2.56 6.11
N ALA A 41 -6.19 -3.68 6.71
CA ALA A 41 -6.65 -4.86 5.96
C ALA A 41 -7.85 -4.57 5.05
N ASP A 42 -8.79 -3.72 5.47
CA ASP A 42 -9.95 -3.33 4.66
C ASP A 42 -9.61 -2.34 3.55
N VAL A 43 -8.55 -1.56 3.73
CA VAL A 43 -8.11 -0.54 2.77
C VAL A 43 -7.34 -1.17 1.62
N ILE A 44 -6.57 -2.20 1.89
CA ILE A 44 -5.72 -2.93 0.94
C ILE A 44 -5.93 -4.43 1.09
N GLY A 45 -5.25 -5.06 2.03
CA GLY A 45 -5.36 -6.44 2.47
C GLY A 45 -5.60 -7.46 1.37
N GLN A 46 -6.50 -8.40 1.63
CA GLN A 46 -6.88 -9.43 0.65
C GLN A 46 -7.46 -8.83 -0.65
N GLY A 47 -8.01 -7.63 -0.59
CA GLY A 47 -8.50 -6.92 -1.77
C GLY A 47 -7.38 -6.51 -2.73
N GLY A 48 -6.22 -6.10 -2.22
CA GLY A 48 -5.01 -5.84 -3.02
C GLY A 48 -4.49 -7.12 -3.67
N VAL A 49 -4.41 -8.20 -2.88
CA VAL A 49 -4.05 -9.55 -3.37
C VAL A 49 -4.95 -9.98 -4.54
N GLU A 50 -6.27 -9.82 -4.40
CA GLU A 50 -7.21 -10.21 -5.46
C GLU A 50 -7.07 -9.32 -6.68
N ALA A 51 -6.89 -8.01 -6.51
CA ALA A 51 -6.67 -7.08 -7.63
C ALA A 51 -5.40 -7.41 -8.43
N ALA A 52 -4.29 -7.76 -7.76
CA ALA A 52 -3.07 -8.21 -8.40
C ALA A 52 -3.29 -9.52 -9.18
N LYS A 53 -4.00 -10.48 -8.60
CA LYS A 53 -4.37 -11.74 -9.28
C LYS A 53 -5.26 -11.51 -10.50
N MET A 54 -6.20 -10.57 -10.42
CA MET A 54 -7.02 -10.17 -11.57
C MET A 54 -6.15 -9.61 -12.71
N ALA A 55 -5.18 -8.75 -12.38
CA ALA A 55 -4.24 -8.22 -13.37
C ALA A 55 -3.40 -9.31 -14.03
N ILE A 56 -2.87 -10.25 -13.24
CA ILE A 56 -2.10 -11.39 -13.75
C ILE A 56 -2.95 -12.26 -14.68
N ALA A 57 -4.20 -12.52 -14.32
CA ALA A 57 -5.14 -13.30 -15.16
C ALA A 57 -5.43 -12.57 -16.48
N ASP A 58 -5.72 -11.28 -16.43
CA ASP A 58 -6.00 -10.45 -17.62
C ASP A 58 -4.76 -10.29 -18.51
N PHE A 59 -3.56 -10.33 -17.96
CA PHE A 59 -2.30 -10.33 -18.71
C PHE A 59 -2.03 -11.69 -19.41
N GLY A 60 -2.74 -12.75 -19.03
CA GLY A 60 -2.63 -14.09 -19.61
C GLY A 60 -1.78 -15.07 -18.81
N GLY A 61 -1.45 -14.77 -17.55
CA GLY A 61 -0.79 -15.66 -16.60
C GLY A 61 0.69 -15.99 -16.91
N THR A 62 1.24 -15.46 -18.03
CA THR A 62 2.61 -15.68 -18.45
C THR A 62 3.23 -14.40 -19.01
N VAL A 63 4.54 -14.23 -18.85
CA VAL A 63 5.34 -13.17 -19.48
C VAL A 63 6.68 -13.74 -19.95
N LEU A 64 7.12 -13.38 -21.16
CA LEU A 64 8.33 -13.93 -21.79
C LEU A 64 8.35 -15.47 -21.85
N GLY A 65 7.19 -16.10 -22.03
CA GLY A 65 7.04 -17.56 -22.04
C GLY A 65 7.16 -18.23 -20.65
N ARG A 66 7.26 -17.46 -19.58
CA ARG A 66 7.40 -17.92 -18.18
C ARG A 66 6.10 -17.72 -17.42
N LYS A 67 5.73 -18.68 -16.57
CA LYS A 67 4.56 -18.56 -15.70
C LYS A 67 4.75 -17.44 -14.69
N ILE A 68 3.70 -16.68 -14.41
CA ILE A 68 3.68 -15.70 -13.33
C ILE A 68 3.16 -16.39 -12.07
N VAL A 69 3.94 -16.31 -10.99
CA VAL A 69 3.59 -16.83 -9.65
C VAL A 69 3.39 -15.65 -8.72
N PHE A 70 2.30 -15.67 -7.96
CA PHE A 70 2.00 -14.63 -6.98
C PHE A 70 2.02 -15.21 -5.57
N ILE A 71 2.78 -14.56 -4.67
CA ILE A 71 2.90 -14.93 -3.27
C ILE A 71 2.56 -13.73 -2.38
N SER A 72 1.96 -13.96 -1.20
CA SER A 72 1.59 -12.88 -0.29
C SER A 72 1.93 -13.20 1.16
N ALA A 73 2.23 -12.18 1.96
CA ALA A 73 2.51 -12.29 3.39
C ALA A 73 2.02 -11.05 4.15
N ASP A 74 1.69 -11.26 5.42
CA ASP A 74 1.26 -10.22 6.34
C ASP A 74 2.45 -9.63 7.11
N HIS A 75 2.68 -8.31 6.98
CA HIS A 75 3.72 -7.62 7.75
C HIS A 75 3.25 -7.16 9.14
N GLN A 76 1.96 -7.29 9.46
CA GLN A 76 1.40 -6.96 10.78
C GLN A 76 1.75 -5.53 11.27
N ASN A 77 1.93 -4.58 10.36
CA ASN A 77 2.42 -3.22 10.63
C ASN A 77 3.80 -3.15 11.34
N LYS A 78 4.64 -4.18 11.17
CA LYS A 78 5.97 -4.29 11.78
C LYS A 78 7.08 -4.22 10.73
N PRO A 79 7.95 -3.19 10.77
CA PRO A 79 9.03 -3.01 9.79
C PRO A 79 10.01 -4.18 9.70
N ASP A 80 10.30 -4.83 10.82
CA ASP A 80 11.19 -5.99 10.91
C ASP A 80 10.59 -7.22 10.21
N ILE A 81 9.28 -7.47 10.37
CA ILE A 81 8.59 -8.57 9.69
C ILE A 81 8.59 -8.33 8.17
N GLY A 82 8.18 -7.14 7.73
CA GLY A 82 8.16 -6.80 6.29
C GLY A 82 9.53 -6.92 5.65
N SER A 83 10.57 -6.32 6.25
CA SER A 83 11.93 -6.35 5.71
C SER A 83 12.56 -7.75 5.73
N SER A 84 12.33 -8.54 6.78
CA SER A 84 12.83 -9.92 6.87
C SER A 84 12.18 -10.82 5.83
N LYS A 85 10.85 -10.72 5.66
CA LYS A 85 10.13 -11.50 4.65
C LYS A 85 10.55 -11.12 3.23
N PHE A 86 10.79 -9.86 2.96
CA PHE A 86 11.31 -9.42 1.67
C PHE A 86 12.69 -10.02 1.37
N ARG A 87 13.64 -9.98 2.32
CA ARG A 87 14.95 -10.63 2.15
C ARG A 87 14.82 -12.12 1.88
N GLU A 88 13.99 -12.81 2.68
CA GLU A 88 13.73 -14.24 2.49
C GLU A 88 13.28 -14.54 1.06
N TRP A 89 12.31 -13.79 0.54
CA TRP A 89 11.80 -14.04 -0.81
C TRP A 89 12.78 -13.64 -1.91
N ALA A 90 13.54 -12.57 -1.71
CA ALA A 90 14.61 -12.19 -2.64
C ALA A 90 15.71 -13.25 -2.73
N ASP A 91 16.08 -13.86 -1.60
CA ASP A 91 17.17 -14.83 -1.53
C ASP A 91 16.74 -16.27 -1.87
N GLN A 92 15.49 -16.65 -1.60
CA GLN A 92 15.05 -18.05 -1.65
C GLN A 92 13.92 -18.32 -2.64
N ALA A 93 13.05 -17.35 -2.93
CA ALA A 93 11.89 -17.54 -3.80
C ALA A 93 12.09 -16.99 -5.23
N GLY A 94 13.23 -16.39 -5.53
CA GLY A 94 13.50 -15.80 -6.85
C GLY A 94 12.59 -14.60 -7.17
N LEU A 95 12.27 -13.78 -6.18
CA LEU A 95 11.36 -12.64 -6.30
C LEU A 95 11.83 -11.65 -7.37
N ASN A 96 10.96 -11.36 -8.34
CA ASN A 96 11.24 -10.40 -9.41
C ASN A 96 10.67 -9.01 -9.13
N MET A 97 9.62 -8.90 -8.33
CA MET A 97 9.00 -7.63 -7.94
C MET A 97 8.20 -7.81 -6.66
N LEU A 98 8.25 -6.80 -5.78
CA LEU A 98 7.39 -6.70 -4.60
C LEU A 98 6.36 -5.60 -4.79
N LEU A 99 5.11 -5.91 -4.45
CA LEU A 99 4.02 -4.93 -4.22
C LEU A 99 3.80 -4.77 -2.72
N GLY A 100 3.15 -3.70 -2.30
CA GLY A 100 2.60 -3.62 -0.96
C GLY A 100 3.08 -2.45 -0.11
N GLY A 101 3.13 -2.70 1.19
CA GLY A 101 3.63 -1.74 2.16
C GLY A 101 2.63 -0.66 2.54
N SER A 102 1.46 -1.04 3.05
CA SER A 102 0.43 -0.11 3.53
C SER A 102 0.90 0.81 4.67
N ASN A 103 1.93 0.44 5.40
CA ASN A 103 2.50 1.23 6.49
C ASN A 103 3.78 1.93 6.05
N THR A 104 3.87 3.25 6.23
CA THR A 104 5.05 4.04 5.79
C THR A 104 6.35 3.55 6.43
N GLY A 105 6.37 3.22 7.72
CA GLY A 105 7.56 2.70 8.40
C GLY A 105 8.01 1.35 7.84
N VAL A 106 7.07 0.46 7.55
CA VAL A 106 7.32 -0.83 6.88
C VAL A 106 7.87 -0.60 5.48
N SER A 107 7.25 0.29 4.70
CA SER A 107 7.68 0.60 3.34
C SER A 107 9.09 1.20 3.28
N ILE A 108 9.45 2.07 4.21
CA ILE A 108 10.83 2.60 4.32
C ILE A 108 11.82 1.46 4.58
N ALA A 109 11.50 0.52 5.47
CA ALA A 109 12.35 -0.64 5.73
C ALA A 109 12.46 -1.56 4.50
N MET A 110 11.35 -1.82 3.81
CA MET A 110 11.33 -2.61 2.57
C MET A 110 12.05 -1.91 1.41
N ALA A 111 11.96 -0.58 1.29
CA ALA A 111 12.69 0.18 0.26
C ALA A 111 14.23 0.03 0.41
N LYS A 112 14.73 -0.05 1.64
CA LYS A 112 16.16 -0.34 1.90
C LYS A 112 16.53 -1.75 1.43
N VAL A 113 15.67 -2.73 1.67
CA VAL A 113 15.87 -4.11 1.17
C VAL A 113 15.80 -4.16 -0.35
N ALA A 114 14.87 -3.43 -0.97
CA ALA A 114 14.76 -3.30 -2.43
C ALA A 114 16.08 -2.82 -3.05
N ALA A 115 16.71 -1.81 -2.45
CA ALA A 115 18.04 -1.32 -2.88
C ALA A 115 19.16 -2.32 -2.63
N GLU A 116 19.18 -2.99 -1.47
CA GLU A 116 20.15 -4.02 -1.10
C GLU A 116 20.10 -5.21 -2.08
N LYS A 117 18.90 -5.72 -2.34
CA LYS A 117 18.68 -6.91 -3.18
C LYS A 117 18.51 -6.60 -4.66
N LYS A 118 18.43 -5.33 -5.03
CA LYS A 118 18.16 -4.86 -6.40
C LYS A 118 16.87 -5.47 -6.96
N VAL A 119 15.81 -5.49 -6.16
CA VAL A 119 14.48 -5.99 -6.56
C VAL A 119 13.51 -4.81 -6.62
N PRO A 120 12.78 -4.61 -7.74
CA PRO A 120 11.75 -3.58 -7.83
C PRO A 120 10.71 -3.70 -6.70
N PHE A 121 10.46 -2.61 -6.01
CA PHE A 121 9.43 -2.48 -5.00
C PHE A 121 8.45 -1.38 -5.39
N VAL A 122 7.19 -1.73 -5.57
CA VAL A 122 6.10 -0.78 -5.83
C VAL A 122 5.31 -0.59 -4.55
N ALA A 123 5.58 0.52 -3.86
CA ALA A 123 4.86 0.93 -2.66
C ALA A 123 3.52 1.53 -3.07
N ILE A 124 2.41 0.93 -2.63
CA ILE A 124 1.06 1.33 -3.04
C ILE A 124 0.32 2.01 -1.91
N GLY A 125 0.26 1.43 -0.74
CA GLY A 125 -0.56 1.92 0.38
C GLY A 125 0.14 2.89 1.33
N ALA A 126 1.47 2.90 1.38
CA ALA A 126 2.20 3.86 2.17
C ALA A 126 2.06 5.26 1.60
N ALA A 127 1.69 6.23 2.43
CA ALA A 127 1.51 7.61 1.97
C ALA A 127 2.74 8.50 2.19
N GLY A 128 3.73 8.06 2.97
CA GLY A 128 4.87 8.90 3.36
C GLY A 128 5.66 9.43 2.17
N ALA A 129 5.66 10.74 1.95
CA ALA A 129 6.40 11.38 0.86
C ALA A 129 7.92 11.17 0.97
N SER A 130 8.43 10.76 2.12
CA SER A 130 9.84 10.44 2.31
C SER A 130 10.35 9.32 1.38
N LEU A 131 9.47 8.39 0.96
CA LEU A 131 9.82 7.29 0.05
C LEU A 131 10.40 7.75 -1.29
N THR A 132 10.09 8.96 -1.72
CA THR A 132 10.58 9.58 -2.95
C THR A 132 11.38 10.85 -2.71
N ASN A 133 11.73 11.10 -1.45
CA ASN A 133 12.62 12.19 -1.01
C ASN A 133 13.81 11.59 -0.25
N GLN A 134 13.90 11.77 1.09
CA GLN A 134 15.06 11.32 1.87
C GLN A 134 15.26 9.81 1.93
N ASP A 135 14.19 9.01 1.76
CA ASP A 135 14.25 7.54 1.74
C ASP A 135 14.18 6.97 0.30
N CYS A 136 14.39 7.82 -0.70
CA CYS A 136 14.34 7.41 -2.11
C CYS A 136 15.42 6.38 -2.43
N THR A 137 15.03 5.34 -3.18
CA THR A 137 15.95 4.32 -3.70
C THR A 137 15.74 4.09 -5.20
N PRO A 138 16.78 3.62 -5.93
CA PRO A 138 16.65 3.37 -7.37
C PRO A 138 15.61 2.30 -7.74
N TYR A 139 15.22 1.45 -6.77
CA TYR A 139 14.33 0.31 -6.98
C TYR A 139 12.94 0.50 -6.39
N THR A 140 12.62 1.68 -5.84
CA THR A 140 11.31 1.97 -5.25
C THR A 140 10.48 2.85 -6.18
N VAL A 141 9.22 2.46 -6.38
CA VAL A 141 8.18 3.27 -7.03
C VAL A 141 7.08 3.53 -6.02
N HIS A 142 6.67 4.78 -5.86
CA HIS A 142 5.57 5.22 -5.01
C HIS A 142 4.35 5.47 -5.90
N TYR A 143 3.35 4.57 -5.86
CA TYR A 143 2.42 4.43 -6.98
C TYR A 143 1.11 5.20 -6.83
N ALA A 144 0.46 5.21 -5.68
CA ALA A 144 -0.94 5.65 -5.61
C ALA A 144 -1.11 7.13 -5.21
N TYR A 145 -0.47 7.57 -4.15
CA TYR A 145 -0.59 8.92 -3.57
C TYR A 145 0.52 9.14 -2.55
N ASP A 146 0.71 10.39 -2.14
CA ASP A 146 1.59 10.75 -1.03
C ASP A 146 0.96 11.76 -0.07
N THR A 147 1.62 11.99 1.08
CA THR A 147 1.17 12.95 2.09
C THR A 147 1.06 14.38 1.57
N THR A 148 1.84 14.73 0.56
CA THR A 148 1.81 16.05 -0.08
C THR A 148 0.54 16.24 -0.90
N ALA A 149 0.19 15.26 -1.74
CA ALA A 149 -1.03 15.27 -2.55
C ALA A 149 -2.28 15.29 -1.66
N LEU A 150 -2.32 14.44 -0.63
CA LEU A 150 -3.43 14.37 0.33
C LEU A 150 -3.66 15.70 1.05
N ALA A 151 -2.58 16.30 1.58
CA ALA A 151 -2.65 17.58 2.26
C ALA A 151 -3.09 18.71 1.32
N ASN A 152 -2.54 18.77 0.11
CA ASN A 152 -2.90 19.79 -0.87
C ASN A 152 -4.39 19.71 -1.25
N GLY A 153 -4.95 18.55 -1.43
CA GLY A 153 -6.37 18.39 -1.72
C GLY A 153 -7.25 18.81 -0.54
N THR A 154 -7.16 18.07 0.56
CA THR A 154 -8.10 18.20 1.68
C THR A 154 -7.88 19.50 2.48
N ALA A 155 -6.65 19.79 2.91
CA ALA A 155 -6.41 20.95 3.77
C ALA A 155 -6.64 22.26 3.00
N SER A 156 -6.22 22.36 1.75
CA SER A 156 -6.44 23.54 0.92
C SER A 156 -7.93 23.85 0.73
N ALA A 157 -8.74 22.83 0.44
CA ALA A 157 -10.18 23.00 0.27
C ALA A 157 -10.85 23.51 1.55
N ILE A 158 -10.51 22.93 2.71
CA ILE A 158 -11.10 23.31 4.00
C ILE A 158 -10.70 24.75 4.41
N VAL A 159 -9.42 25.12 4.25
CA VAL A 159 -8.96 26.48 4.59
C VAL A 159 -9.61 27.53 3.70
N LYS A 160 -9.74 27.28 2.40
CA LYS A 160 -10.43 28.16 1.45
C LYS A 160 -11.92 28.33 1.79
N ASN A 161 -12.54 27.31 2.39
CA ASN A 161 -13.92 27.35 2.88
C ASN A 161 -14.05 27.89 4.31
N GLY A 162 -13.01 28.57 4.84
CA GLY A 162 -13.05 29.31 6.10
C GLY A 162 -12.52 28.57 7.32
N GLY A 163 -12.16 27.28 7.24
CA GLY A 163 -11.59 26.52 8.36
C GLY A 163 -10.14 26.90 8.63
N LYS A 164 -9.90 27.84 9.54
CA LYS A 164 -8.59 28.48 9.76
C LYS A 164 -7.78 27.89 10.91
N ASN A 165 -8.42 27.47 12.00
CA ASN A 165 -7.75 27.03 13.21
C ASN A 165 -7.81 25.51 13.33
N TRP A 166 -6.66 24.85 13.23
CA TRP A 166 -6.56 23.39 13.17
C TRP A 166 -5.91 22.81 14.42
N TYR A 167 -6.48 21.74 14.94
CA TYR A 167 -5.83 20.85 15.89
C TYR A 167 -5.72 19.47 15.30
N PHE A 168 -4.53 18.84 15.38
CA PHE A 168 -4.29 17.56 14.74
C PHE A 168 -4.33 16.40 15.73
N LEU A 169 -5.05 15.34 15.37
CA LEU A 169 -5.00 14.04 16.01
C LEU A 169 -4.16 13.14 15.10
N THR A 170 -2.95 12.78 15.53
CA THR A 170 -1.88 12.28 14.67
C THR A 170 -1.44 10.90 15.10
N ALA A 171 -1.49 9.93 14.18
CA ALA A 171 -0.92 8.60 14.42
C ALA A 171 0.57 8.70 14.73
N ASP A 172 1.02 8.07 15.83
CA ASP A 172 2.38 8.21 16.35
C ASP A 172 3.38 7.32 15.63
N TYR A 173 3.53 7.55 14.31
CA TYR A 173 4.57 6.95 13.47
C TYR A 173 4.82 7.80 12.21
N ALA A 174 5.75 7.37 11.34
CA ALA A 174 6.23 8.14 10.20
C ALA A 174 5.13 8.75 9.32
N PHE A 175 4.07 7.99 9.01
CA PHE A 175 2.94 8.48 8.20
C PHE A 175 2.22 9.65 8.85
N GLY A 176 1.75 9.48 10.11
CA GLY A 176 1.00 10.52 10.79
C GLY A 176 1.81 11.81 10.92
N THR A 177 3.09 11.70 11.25
CA THR A 177 4.01 12.85 11.33
C THR A 177 4.10 13.57 9.99
N GLN A 178 4.40 12.86 8.90
CA GLN A 178 4.57 13.46 7.57
C GLN A 178 3.27 14.07 7.06
N LEU A 179 2.12 13.43 7.31
CA LEU A 179 0.82 13.96 6.90
C LEU A 179 0.45 15.23 7.67
N GLN A 180 0.65 15.25 8.98
CA GLN A 180 0.44 16.44 9.81
C GLN A 180 1.34 17.60 9.35
N GLU A 181 2.62 17.35 9.11
CA GLU A 181 3.57 18.37 8.65
C GLU A 181 3.16 18.93 7.27
N ALA A 182 2.81 18.05 6.33
CA ALA A 182 2.33 18.47 5.01
C ALA A 182 1.05 19.29 5.11
N ALA A 183 0.06 18.83 5.90
CA ALA A 183 -1.19 19.56 6.12
C ALA A 183 -0.95 20.91 6.80
N THR A 184 -0.08 20.97 7.81
CA THR A 184 0.26 22.23 8.50
C THR A 184 0.87 23.24 7.52
N LYS A 185 1.79 22.83 6.64
CA LYS A 185 2.37 23.71 5.61
C LYS A 185 1.27 24.27 4.70
N VAL A 186 0.37 23.44 4.23
CA VAL A 186 -0.76 23.86 3.36
C VAL A 186 -1.70 24.80 4.11
N VAL A 187 -2.06 24.49 5.35
CA VAL A 187 -2.91 25.33 6.21
C VAL A 187 -2.32 26.72 6.38
N VAL A 188 -1.04 26.81 6.74
CA VAL A 188 -0.33 28.08 6.93
C VAL A 188 -0.22 28.87 5.61
N ALA A 189 0.16 28.22 4.52
CA ALA A 189 0.27 28.84 3.20
C ALA A 189 -1.07 29.42 2.69
N ASN A 190 -2.21 28.91 3.16
CA ASN A 190 -3.54 29.40 2.80
C ASN A 190 -4.15 30.31 3.89
N GLY A 191 -3.34 30.81 4.85
CA GLY A 191 -3.75 31.78 5.87
C GLY A 191 -4.51 31.19 7.06
N GLY A 192 -4.37 29.89 7.33
CA GLY A 192 -4.78 29.23 8.54
C GLY A 192 -3.60 29.04 9.51
N LYS A 193 -3.84 28.35 10.62
CA LYS A 193 -2.81 27.99 11.61
C LYS A 193 -3.10 26.66 12.29
N SER A 194 -2.05 25.96 12.68
CA SER A 194 -2.13 24.87 13.64
C SER A 194 -2.09 25.46 15.06
N VAL A 195 -3.06 25.12 15.89
CA VAL A 195 -3.12 25.56 17.30
C VAL A 195 -2.65 24.46 18.25
N GLY A 196 -2.33 23.26 17.74
CA GLY A 196 -1.79 22.15 18.50
C GLY A 196 -1.98 20.81 17.81
N SER A 197 -1.46 19.79 18.45
CA SER A 197 -1.62 18.41 18.03
C SER A 197 -1.43 17.46 19.20
N VAL A 198 -1.97 16.26 19.07
CA VAL A 198 -1.71 15.14 19.99
C VAL A 198 -1.33 13.90 19.19
N ARG A 199 -0.37 13.13 19.72
CA ARG A 199 0.05 11.86 19.12
C ARG A 199 -0.70 10.71 19.74
N VAL A 200 -1.19 9.81 18.90
CA VAL A 200 -1.98 8.66 19.29
C VAL A 200 -1.24 7.39 18.83
N PRO A 201 -0.95 6.45 19.73
CA PRO A 201 -0.35 5.18 19.35
C PRO A 201 -1.16 4.47 18.27
N LEU A 202 -0.48 3.82 17.32
CA LEU A 202 -1.13 3.01 16.28
C LEU A 202 -1.96 1.89 16.92
N GLY A 203 -3.22 1.78 16.56
CA GLY A 203 -4.14 0.77 17.09
C GLY A 203 -4.64 1.09 18.49
N ALA A 204 -4.72 2.37 18.88
CA ALA A 204 -5.27 2.76 20.17
C ALA A 204 -6.71 2.28 20.32
N SER A 205 -7.02 1.68 21.48
CA SER A 205 -8.38 1.20 21.79
C SER A 205 -9.31 2.29 22.31
N ASP A 206 -8.74 3.41 22.78
CA ASP A 206 -9.49 4.54 23.34
C ASP A 206 -8.91 5.87 22.86
N PHE A 207 -9.77 6.72 22.32
CA PHE A 207 -9.44 8.05 21.80
C PHE A 207 -9.91 9.18 22.72
N SER A 208 -10.57 8.89 23.84
CA SER A 208 -11.27 9.88 24.69
C SER A 208 -10.35 10.99 25.17
N SER A 209 -9.22 10.64 25.78
CA SER A 209 -8.28 11.62 26.35
C SER A 209 -7.64 12.52 25.28
N PHE A 210 -7.37 11.98 24.10
CA PHE A 210 -6.80 12.71 22.96
C PHE A 210 -7.84 13.68 22.37
N LEU A 211 -9.09 13.24 22.26
CA LEU A 211 -10.19 14.06 21.76
C LEU A 211 -10.58 15.19 22.73
N LEU A 212 -10.51 14.96 24.04
CA LEU A 212 -10.70 16.01 25.04
C LEU A 212 -9.62 17.10 24.95
N GLN A 213 -8.36 16.73 24.64
CA GLN A 213 -7.31 17.73 24.41
C GLN A 213 -7.62 18.54 23.14
N ALA A 214 -8.09 17.89 22.08
CA ALA A 214 -8.52 18.57 20.85
C ALA A 214 -9.66 19.56 21.14
N GLN A 215 -10.68 19.14 21.87
CA GLN A 215 -11.82 20.01 22.29
C GLN A 215 -11.36 21.20 23.12
N GLY A 216 -10.44 20.96 24.06
CA GLY A 216 -9.87 22.01 24.92
C GLY A 216 -9.08 23.08 24.15
N SER A 217 -8.59 22.78 22.97
CA SER A 217 -7.85 23.71 22.10
C SER A 217 -8.73 24.79 21.46
N LYS A 218 -10.05 24.58 21.44
CA LYS A 218 -11.06 25.44 20.77
C LYS A 218 -10.76 25.65 19.27
N ALA A 219 -10.11 24.70 18.62
CA ALA A 219 -9.89 24.72 17.19
C ALA A 219 -11.22 24.54 16.43
N GLU A 220 -11.27 25.05 15.21
CA GLU A 220 -12.42 24.91 14.31
C GLU A 220 -12.40 23.57 13.55
N ILE A 221 -11.19 23.07 13.28
CA ILE A 221 -10.96 21.87 12.49
C ILE A 221 -10.19 20.84 13.32
N LEU A 222 -10.72 19.62 13.33
CA LEU A 222 -10.04 18.44 13.81
C LEU A 222 -9.36 17.74 12.62
N GLY A 223 -8.06 17.96 12.43
CA GLY A 223 -7.26 17.32 11.40
C GLY A 223 -6.93 15.89 11.79
N LEU A 224 -7.52 14.91 11.11
CA LEU A 224 -7.30 13.49 11.37
C LEU A 224 -6.12 13.01 10.52
N SER A 225 -4.91 13.02 11.11
CA SER A 225 -3.68 12.51 10.50
C SER A 225 -3.46 11.03 10.86
N ASN A 226 -4.48 10.22 10.63
CA ASN A 226 -4.55 8.78 10.79
C ASN A 226 -5.32 8.15 9.62
N ALA A 227 -5.49 6.83 9.57
CA ALA A 227 -6.19 6.14 8.48
C ALA A 227 -6.73 4.78 8.95
N GLY A 228 -7.59 4.16 8.14
CA GLY A 228 -8.15 2.83 8.37
C GLY A 228 -8.88 2.73 9.71
N GLY A 229 -8.62 1.67 10.48
CA GLY A 229 -9.28 1.43 11.77
C GLY A 229 -9.15 2.59 12.75
N ASP A 230 -7.99 3.26 12.84
CA ASP A 230 -7.79 4.42 13.72
C ASP A 230 -8.59 5.63 13.27
N PHE A 231 -8.72 5.87 11.97
CA PHE A 231 -9.59 6.92 11.44
C PHE A 231 -11.06 6.66 11.78
N ILE A 232 -11.53 5.44 11.53
CA ILE A 232 -12.91 5.04 11.82
C ILE A 232 -13.23 5.21 13.32
N ASN A 233 -12.36 4.70 14.19
CA ASN A 233 -12.58 4.71 15.64
C ASN A 233 -12.49 6.12 16.21
N SER A 234 -11.52 6.92 15.79
CA SER A 234 -11.37 8.30 16.25
C SER A 234 -12.55 9.19 15.83
N LEU A 235 -13.06 9.01 14.61
CA LEU A 235 -14.22 9.79 14.15
C LEU A 235 -15.52 9.36 14.83
N LYS A 236 -15.73 8.05 15.05
CA LYS A 236 -16.87 7.55 15.84
C LYS A 236 -16.85 8.13 17.25
N ALA A 237 -15.71 8.05 17.93
CA ALA A 237 -15.55 8.63 19.27
C ALA A 237 -15.78 10.15 19.28
N ALA A 238 -15.26 10.88 18.29
CA ALA A 238 -15.50 12.32 18.17
C ALA A 238 -16.99 12.67 18.02
N ASN A 239 -17.74 11.85 17.29
CA ASN A 239 -19.20 12.01 17.17
C ASN A 239 -19.91 11.69 18.49
N GLU A 240 -19.57 10.58 19.14
CA GLU A 240 -20.16 10.15 20.41
C GLU A 240 -19.95 11.18 21.52
N PHE A 241 -18.78 11.79 21.62
CA PHE A 241 -18.48 12.86 22.55
C PHE A 241 -19.01 14.23 22.13
N GLY A 242 -19.68 14.33 20.98
CA GLY A 242 -20.26 15.57 20.46
C GLY A 242 -19.23 16.60 20.00
N ILE A 243 -17.96 16.21 19.83
CA ILE A 243 -16.87 17.09 19.38
C ILE A 243 -17.14 17.62 17.98
N THR A 244 -17.69 16.79 17.11
CA THR A 244 -18.04 17.16 15.72
C THR A 244 -19.14 18.24 15.62
N LYS A 245 -19.82 18.58 16.72
CA LYS A 245 -20.75 19.71 16.78
C LYS A 245 -20.04 21.07 16.85
N THR A 246 -18.80 21.08 17.32
CA THR A 246 -18.01 22.32 17.54
C THR A 246 -16.75 22.37 16.69
N MET A 247 -16.21 21.23 16.30
CA MET A 247 -15.03 21.08 15.44
C MET A 247 -15.40 20.27 14.20
N LYS A 248 -15.11 20.79 13.01
CA LYS A 248 -15.33 20.03 11.76
C LYS A 248 -14.20 19.02 11.55
N PRO A 249 -14.48 17.73 11.36
CA PRO A 249 -13.44 16.75 11.04
C PRO A 249 -12.92 16.93 9.62
N ALA A 250 -11.61 16.86 9.46
CA ALA A 250 -10.90 16.82 8.18
C ALA A 250 -10.26 15.44 8.01
N ALA A 251 -10.79 14.62 7.12
CA ALA A 251 -10.27 13.29 6.80
C ALA A 251 -9.07 13.44 5.86
N LEU A 252 -7.85 13.56 6.40
CA LEU A 252 -6.66 13.77 5.58
C LEU A 252 -6.28 12.53 4.76
N LEU A 253 -6.68 11.33 5.22
CA LEU A 253 -6.68 10.11 4.43
C LEU A 253 -7.86 9.22 4.84
N ALA A 254 -8.77 8.99 3.93
CA ALA A 254 -9.90 8.07 4.09
C ALA A 254 -10.24 7.41 2.77
N PHE A 255 -10.89 6.25 2.85
CA PHE A 255 -11.20 5.39 1.72
C PHE A 255 -12.71 5.08 1.68
N ILE A 256 -13.20 4.60 0.54
CA ILE A 256 -14.60 4.19 0.41
C ILE A 256 -14.98 3.10 1.43
N SER A 257 -14.07 2.19 1.76
CA SER A 257 -14.25 1.18 2.80
C SER A 257 -14.49 1.78 4.18
N ASP A 258 -13.80 2.88 4.51
CA ASP A 258 -13.97 3.59 5.77
C ASP A 258 -15.35 4.26 5.84
N ILE A 259 -15.78 4.87 4.73
CA ILE A 259 -17.10 5.49 4.61
C ILE A 259 -18.22 4.47 4.80
N HIS A 260 -18.09 3.28 4.20
CA HIS A 260 -19.03 2.18 4.42
C HIS A 260 -19.07 1.73 5.88
N SER A 261 -17.91 1.61 6.53
CA SER A 261 -17.80 1.22 7.94
C SER A 261 -18.34 2.27 8.93
N LEU A 262 -18.23 3.54 8.57
CA LEU A 262 -18.78 4.67 9.34
C LEU A 262 -20.29 4.81 9.17
N GLY A 263 -20.80 4.49 7.99
CA GLY A 263 -22.15 4.80 7.55
C GLY A 263 -22.31 6.26 7.11
N LEU A 264 -23.25 6.51 6.20
CA LEU A 264 -23.45 7.81 5.54
C LEU A 264 -23.76 8.95 6.55
N GLN A 265 -24.49 8.64 7.61
CA GLN A 265 -24.83 9.65 8.62
C GLN A 265 -23.59 10.20 9.34
N THR A 266 -22.65 9.32 9.72
CA THR A 266 -21.40 9.69 10.40
C THR A 266 -20.41 10.35 9.44
N ALA A 267 -20.41 9.92 8.17
CA ALA A 267 -19.49 10.42 7.15
C ALA A 267 -19.97 11.70 6.45
N GLN A 268 -21.20 12.15 6.71
CA GLN A 268 -21.78 13.32 6.06
C GLN A 268 -20.94 14.58 6.31
N GLY A 269 -20.61 15.31 5.24
CA GLY A 269 -19.86 16.57 5.32
C GLY A 269 -18.34 16.40 5.47
N LEU A 270 -17.82 15.18 5.42
CA LEU A 270 -16.38 14.95 5.38
C LEU A 270 -15.77 15.41 4.04
N TYR A 271 -14.63 16.07 4.14
CA TYR A 271 -13.74 16.34 3.00
C TYR A 271 -12.61 15.31 3.02
N LEU A 272 -12.37 14.68 1.88
CA LEU A 272 -11.25 13.75 1.68
C LEU A 272 -10.67 13.93 0.27
N THR A 273 -9.44 13.47 0.08
CA THR A 273 -8.78 13.41 -1.22
C THR A 273 -8.63 11.96 -1.65
N THR A 274 -8.98 11.66 -2.89
CA THR A 274 -8.74 10.35 -3.51
C THR A 274 -8.15 10.52 -4.90
N GLY A 275 -7.18 9.68 -5.25
CA GLY A 275 -6.58 9.68 -6.59
C GLY A 275 -7.42 8.91 -7.63
N TRP A 276 -8.32 8.06 -7.16
CA TRP A 276 -9.21 7.28 -8.01
C TRP A 276 -10.49 6.90 -7.24
N TYR A 277 -11.60 6.73 -8.00
CA TYR A 277 -12.88 6.32 -7.46
C TYR A 277 -13.57 5.33 -8.42
N TRP A 278 -14.19 4.29 -7.89
CA TRP A 278 -14.77 3.20 -8.67
C TRP A 278 -15.85 3.65 -9.67
N ASP A 279 -16.53 4.74 -9.40
CA ASP A 279 -17.58 5.33 -10.26
C ASP A 279 -17.11 6.58 -11.03
N LEU A 280 -15.80 6.73 -11.26
CA LEU A 280 -15.22 7.89 -11.93
C LEU A 280 -15.61 7.96 -13.43
N ASP A 281 -15.52 6.83 -14.11
CA ASP A 281 -15.85 6.69 -15.53
C ASP A 281 -16.23 5.23 -15.86
N ASP A 282 -16.59 4.96 -17.15
CA ASP A 282 -17.01 3.62 -17.57
C ASP A 282 -15.95 2.54 -17.35
N LYS A 283 -14.67 2.87 -17.53
CA LYS A 283 -13.57 1.92 -17.30
C LYS A 283 -13.42 1.58 -15.82
N SER A 284 -13.53 2.59 -14.96
CA SER A 284 -13.50 2.45 -13.51
C SER A 284 -14.69 1.61 -13.01
N ARG A 285 -15.90 1.88 -13.53
CA ARG A 285 -17.11 1.09 -13.23
C ARG A 285 -16.98 -0.37 -13.69
N ALA A 286 -16.41 -0.61 -14.87
CA ALA A 286 -16.18 -1.96 -15.38
C ALA A 286 -15.23 -2.75 -14.50
N PHE A 287 -14.12 -2.15 -14.05
CA PHE A 287 -13.21 -2.76 -13.08
C PHE A 287 -13.91 -2.97 -11.73
N GLY A 288 -14.59 -1.94 -11.20
CA GLY A 288 -15.30 -2.00 -9.94
C GLY A 288 -16.33 -3.14 -9.88
N LYS A 289 -17.10 -3.34 -10.96
CA LYS A 289 -18.06 -4.45 -11.07
C LYS A 289 -17.40 -5.82 -10.98
N ARG A 290 -16.33 -6.05 -11.75
CA ARG A 290 -15.58 -7.31 -11.73
C ARG A 290 -14.95 -7.57 -10.36
N TYR A 291 -14.41 -6.54 -9.73
CA TYR A 291 -13.84 -6.61 -8.39
C TYR A 291 -14.93 -6.94 -7.35
N PHE A 292 -16.10 -6.29 -7.44
CA PHE A 292 -17.24 -6.55 -6.54
C PHE A 292 -17.77 -7.98 -6.64
N GLU A 293 -17.77 -8.59 -7.82
CA GLU A 293 -18.14 -10.00 -7.99
C GLU A 293 -17.28 -10.94 -7.12
N LYS A 294 -16.01 -10.57 -6.87
CA LYS A 294 -15.05 -11.34 -6.09
C LYS A 294 -15.03 -10.95 -4.61
N MET A 295 -14.98 -9.67 -4.32
CA MET A 295 -14.76 -9.15 -2.96
C MET A 295 -16.03 -8.72 -2.24
N LYS A 296 -17.19 -8.64 -2.94
CA LYS A 296 -18.50 -8.22 -2.42
C LYS A 296 -18.49 -6.81 -1.82
N ARG A 297 -17.57 -5.98 -2.28
CA ARG A 297 -17.43 -4.55 -1.95
C ARG A 297 -16.72 -3.82 -3.07
N GLU A 298 -16.91 -2.51 -3.15
CA GLU A 298 -16.24 -1.65 -4.12
C GLU A 298 -14.73 -1.54 -3.78
N PRO A 299 -13.87 -1.46 -4.82
CA PRO A 299 -12.44 -1.29 -4.62
C PRO A 299 -12.10 0.12 -4.14
N THR A 300 -11.13 0.20 -3.24
CA THR A 300 -10.45 1.46 -2.89
C THR A 300 -9.48 1.88 -4.00
N MET A 301 -8.99 3.13 -3.94
CA MET A 301 -7.92 3.57 -4.84
C MET A 301 -6.64 2.72 -4.73
N ASN A 302 -6.35 2.15 -3.55
CA ASN A 302 -5.21 1.25 -3.38
C ASN A 302 -5.39 -0.06 -4.14
N GLN A 303 -6.55 -0.68 -4.00
CA GLN A 303 -6.87 -1.94 -4.68
C GLN A 303 -6.91 -1.75 -6.20
N ALA A 304 -7.39 -0.61 -6.68
CA ALA A 304 -7.30 -0.22 -8.09
C ALA A 304 -5.83 -0.04 -8.54
N ALA A 305 -5.01 0.60 -7.70
CA ALA A 305 -3.58 0.78 -7.98
C ALA A 305 -2.81 -0.55 -8.00
N TYR A 306 -3.18 -1.54 -7.20
CA TYR A 306 -2.59 -2.89 -7.24
C TYR A 306 -2.75 -3.54 -8.62
N TYR A 307 -3.94 -3.46 -9.19
CA TYR A 307 -4.17 -3.94 -10.56
C TYR A 307 -3.31 -3.17 -11.56
N SER A 308 -3.37 -1.84 -11.54
CA SER A 308 -2.64 -0.97 -12.47
C SER A 308 -1.12 -1.16 -12.36
N ALA A 309 -0.57 -1.20 -11.14
CA ALA A 309 0.86 -1.41 -10.89
C ALA A 309 1.34 -2.79 -11.39
N THR A 310 0.55 -3.83 -11.16
CA THR A 310 0.86 -5.18 -11.65
C THR A 310 0.90 -5.22 -13.18
N MET A 311 -0.11 -4.65 -13.85
CA MET A 311 -0.14 -4.53 -15.32
C MET A 311 1.03 -3.71 -15.85
N THR A 312 1.35 -2.60 -15.20
CA THR A 312 2.46 -1.71 -15.58
C THR A 312 3.80 -2.45 -15.49
N TYR A 313 4.04 -3.18 -14.40
CA TYR A 313 5.24 -3.99 -14.23
C TYR A 313 5.36 -5.09 -15.31
N LEU A 314 4.30 -5.84 -15.54
CA LEU A 314 4.30 -6.91 -16.56
C LEU A 314 4.52 -6.37 -17.97
N ASN A 315 3.94 -5.21 -18.28
CA ASN A 315 4.20 -4.51 -19.55
C ASN A 315 5.66 -4.03 -19.65
N ALA A 316 6.25 -3.57 -18.54
CA ALA A 316 7.66 -3.18 -18.50
C ALA A 316 8.59 -4.39 -18.71
N VAL A 317 8.32 -5.52 -18.09
CA VAL A 317 9.04 -6.78 -18.30
C VAL A 317 8.96 -7.23 -19.78
N LYS A 318 7.74 -7.19 -20.35
CA LYS A 318 7.51 -7.52 -21.76
C LYS A 318 8.29 -6.60 -22.71
N ALA A 319 8.25 -5.29 -22.46
CA ALA A 319 8.95 -4.28 -23.28
C ALA A 319 10.48 -4.34 -23.11
N ALA A 320 10.98 -4.66 -21.91
CA ALA A 320 12.40 -4.88 -21.65
C ALA A 320 12.94 -6.19 -22.25
N GLY A 321 12.06 -7.16 -22.55
CA GLY A 321 12.44 -8.51 -23.01
C GLY A 321 13.20 -9.34 -21.96
N THR A 322 13.15 -8.93 -20.68
CA THR A 322 13.89 -9.55 -19.58
C THR A 322 13.26 -9.23 -18.23
N THR A 323 13.58 -10.05 -17.22
CA THR A 323 13.28 -9.79 -15.81
C THR A 323 14.44 -9.14 -15.04
N ASP A 324 15.52 -8.74 -15.74
CA ASP A 324 16.61 -7.99 -15.10
C ASP A 324 16.10 -6.70 -14.49
N SER A 325 16.30 -6.54 -13.17
CA SER A 325 15.71 -5.46 -12.39
C SER A 325 16.11 -4.07 -12.89
N ASN A 326 17.36 -3.87 -13.32
CA ASN A 326 17.82 -2.56 -13.82
C ASN A 326 17.10 -2.18 -15.11
N LYS A 327 17.00 -3.13 -16.05
CA LYS A 327 16.32 -2.90 -17.32
C LYS A 327 14.82 -2.71 -17.15
N VAL A 328 14.22 -3.45 -16.23
CA VAL A 328 12.78 -3.28 -15.89
C VAL A 328 12.53 -1.92 -15.24
N MET A 329 13.36 -1.48 -14.25
CA MET A 329 13.23 -0.16 -13.64
C MET A 329 13.45 0.98 -14.65
N GLU A 330 14.39 0.82 -15.57
CA GLU A 330 14.58 1.77 -16.68
C GLU A 330 13.34 1.84 -17.58
N GLN A 331 12.75 0.69 -17.89
CA GLN A 331 11.56 0.61 -18.73
C GLN A 331 10.32 1.16 -18.01
N LEU A 332 10.16 0.91 -16.71
CA LEU A 332 9.08 1.49 -15.89
C LEU A 332 9.06 3.02 -15.96
N LYS A 333 10.23 3.67 -15.98
CA LYS A 333 10.36 5.14 -16.10
C LYS A 333 10.08 5.69 -17.50
N LYS A 334 10.01 4.82 -18.53
CA LYS A 334 9.71 5.19 -19.93
C LYS A 334 8.27 4.96 -20.32
N ILE A 335 7.58 4.03 -19.66
CA ILE A 335 6.21 3.66 -19.98
C ILE A 335 5.25 4.80 -19.67
N ARG A 336 4.27 5.00 -20.57
CA ARG A 336 3.06 5.78 -20.31
C ARG A 336 1.95 4.84 -19.87
N ILE A 337 1.30 5.19 -18.77
CA ILE A 337 0.26 4.40 -18.12
C ILE A 337 -1.09 4.95 -18.55
N ASN A 338 -1.85 4.14 -19.30
CA ASN A 338 -3.16 4.49 -19.82
C ASN A 338 -4.13 3.35 -19.56
N ASP A 339 -4.72 3.34 -18.37
CA ASP A 339 -5.72 2.36 -17.96
C ASP A 339 -6.89 3.04 -17.26
N PHE A 340 -7.66 2.32 -16.45
CA PHE A 340 -8.75 2.92 -15.68
C PHE A 340 -8.26 3.71 -14.46
N PHE A 341 -7.03 3.44 -13.99
CA PHE A 341 -6.43 4.13 -12.83
C PHE A 341 -5.76 5.45 -13.22
N ALA A 342 -5.09 5.49 -14.37
CA ALA A 342 -4.34 6.65 -14.81
C ALA A 342 -4.56 6.98 -16.28
N LYS A 343 -4.59 8.28 -16.62
CA LYS A 343 -4.62 8.81 -17.98
C LYS A 343 -3.30 9.54 -18.25
N ASP A 344 -2.50 9.03 -19.20
CA ASP A 344 -1.14 9.50 -19.52
C ASP A 344 -0.20 9.56 -18.31
N GLY A 345 -0.42 8.64 -17.34
CA GLY A 345 0.42 8.54 -16.15
C GLY A 345 1.84 8.13 -16.49
N TYR A 346 2.79 8.47 -15.62
CA TYR A 346 4.19 8.12 -15.78
C TYR A 346 4.93 8.06 -14.43
N ILE A 347 6.07 7.37 -14.41
CA ILE A 347 6.91 7.29 -13.21
C ILE A 347 8.08 8.26 -13.38
N ARG A 348 8.18 9.23 -12.46
CA ARG A 348 9.26 10.20 -12.40
C ARG A 348 10.61 9.54 -12.06
N ALA A 349 11.71 10.28 -12.25
CA ALA A 349 13.05 9.80 -11.94
C ALA A 349 13.22 9.39 -10.47
N ASP A 350 12.57 10.11 -9.56
CA ASP A 350 12.54 9.83 -8.11
C ASP A 350 11.58 8.72 -7.68
N GLY A 351 10.87 8.09 -8.63
CA GLY A 351 9.97 6.98 -8.38
C GLY A 351 8.51 7.35 -8.12
N VAL A 352 8.14 8.64 -8.09
CA VAL A 352 6.72 9.03 -7.97
C VAL A 352 5.97 8.67 -9.25
N MET A 353 4.87 7.94 -9.11
CA MET A 353 3.89 7.77 -10.17
C MET A 353 2.97 8.99 -10.22
N VAL A 354 2.92 9.64 -11.37
CA VAL A 354 2.08 10.82 -11.63
C VAL A 354 0.88 10.41 -12.45
N HIS A 355 -0.33 10.81 -12.04
CA HIS A 355 -1.60 10.55 -12.72
C HIS A 355 -2.64 11.62 -12.46
#